data_b8e44e43976b04bd02eb924559c582c8
#
_entry.id   b8e44e43976b04bd02eb924559c582c8
#
_cell.length_a   1.000
_cell.length_b   1.000
_cell.length_c   1.000
_cell.angle_alpha   90.00
_cell.angle_beta   90.00
_cell.angle_gamma   90.00
#
_symmetry.space_group_name_H-M   'P 1'
#
loop_
_entity.id
_entity.type
_entity.pdbx_description
1 polymer ?
#
loop_
_entity_poly.entity_id
_entity_poly.type
_entity_poly.pdbx_seq_one_letter_code
_entity_poly.pdbx_strand_id
1 'polypeptide(L)'
;MKVFSMSQRIYYKDLEPEAESIIKKDLELYNCMLHKAFKICFDRAYKDVTYSETDQRMIKSSYGTNDYFPLSAIYEAKALVKSLKCLEKENQDMIKTRLKKINKKIKKNEKQLKKALKEKEKLINRSKKKKYTEEDYLYEVQVLDPNIKRLKSIIRNLKFRRNRNEFKLKRKMPSVCFGGKKNLRSDLETYRFKRARRMLITGRRQGKYSNNLFKLNVDNDMLTYRSTQKDIVFKVQFHKYKNELYARVNEKHNSPDKAVAYELMDYGEYFIVKAIFEKHMN
;
A
#
# COMPACT_ATOMS: atom_id res chain seq x y z
N MET A 1 19.18 -7.30 9.47
CA MET A 1 19.44 -6.66 8.17
C MET A 1 18.93 -5.22 8.22
N LYS A 2 19.76 -4.23 7.89
CA LYS A 2 19.41 -2.80 7.93
C LYS A 2 19.43 -2.24 6.50
N VAL A 3 18.38 -1.50 6.13
CA VAL A 3 18.29 -0.85 4.83
C VAL A 3 18.79 0.58 4.94
N PHE A 4 19.72 0.94 4.07
CA PHE A 4 20.25 2.29 3.93
C PHE A 4 19.66 2.92 2.66
N SER A 5 19.38 4.20 2.73
CA SER A 5 18.96 4.95 1.56
C SER A 5 19.48 6.37 1.61
N MET A 6 19.85 6.87 0.45
CA MET A 6 20.29 8.24 0.26
C MET A 6 19.69 8.79 -1.01
N SER A 7 19.42 10.07 -1.06
CA SER A 7 18.74 10.69 -2.19
C SER A 7 19.39 12.01 -2.57
N GLN A 8 19.34 12.32 -3.87
CA GLN A 8 19.79 13.55 -4.46
C GLN A 8 18.70 14.11 -5.39
N ARG A 9 18.49 15.42 -5.33
CA ARG A 9 17.64 16.15 -6.28
C ARG A 9 18.47 16.56 -7.49
N ILE A 10 17.96 16.30 -8.69
CA ILE A 10 18.57 16.66 -9.97
C ILE A 10 17.55 17.47 -10.74
N TYR A 11 17.90 18.68 -11.13
CA TYR A 11 17.04 19.55 -11.95
C TYR A 11 17.21 19.21 -13.42
N TYR A 12 16.12 19.14 -14.17
CA TYR A 12 16.15 18.85 -15.60
C TYR A 12 16.92 19.92 -16.40
N LYS A 13 16.85 21.20 -15.96
CA LYS A 13 17.60 22.29 -16.58
C LYS A 13 19.13 22.14 -16.52
N ASP A 14 19.63 21.30 -15.62
CA ASP A 14 21.06 21.05 -15.44
C ASP A 14 21.54 19.83 -16.28
N LEU A 15 20.64 19.25 -17.06
CA LEU A 15 20.91 18.10 -17.93
C LEU A 15 20.91 18.52 -19.41
N GLU A 16 21.31 17.56 -20.27
CA GLU A 16 21.15 17.71 -21.71
C GLU A 16 19.67 17.93 -22.09
N PRO A 17 19.35 18.74 -23.11
CA PRO A 17 17.99 19.17 -23.45
C PRO A 17 16.98 18.01 -23.62
N GLU A 18 17.42 16.86 -24.13
CA GLU A 18 16.55 15.70 -24.37
C GLU A 18 16.35 14.80 -23.14
N ALA A 19 17.18 14.95 -22.10
CA ALA A 19 17.20 14.05 -20.95
C ALA A 19 15.85 14.00 -20.22
N GLU A 20 15.17 15.14 -20.09
CA GLU A 20 13.85 15.21 -19.48
C GLU A 20 12.83 14.33 -20.21
N SER A 21 12.74 14.48 -21.53
CA SER A 21 11.80 13.73 -22.37
C SER A 21 12.08 12.22 -22.29
N ILE A 22 13.35 11.83 -22.33
CA ILE A 22 13.77 10.43 -22.25
C ILE A 22 13.43 9.82 -20.89
N ILE A 23 13.78 10.51 -19.80
CA ILE A 23 13.48 10.03 -18.45
C ILE A 23 11.95 9.86 -18.23
N LYS A 24 11.15 10.82 -18.68
CA LYS A 24 9.69 10.76 -18.56
C LYS A 24 9.10 9.59 -19.36
N LYS A 25 9.57 9.34 -20.57
CA LYS A 25 9.18 8.17 -21.39
C LYS A 25 9.55 6.85 -20.71
N ASP A 26 10.74 6.76 -20.14
CA ASP A 26 11.19 5.55 -19.44
C ASP A 26 10.36 5.32 -18.17
N LEU A 27 9.99 6.37 -17.43
CA LEU A 27 9.09 6.28 -16.28
C LEU A 27 7.70 5.77 -16.68
N GLU A 28 7.13 6.28 -17.77
CA GLU A 28 5.85 5.80 -18.30
C GLU A 28 5.94 4.32 -18.72
N LEU A 29 6.97 3.96 -19.47
CA LEU A 29 7.21 2.60 -19.92
C LEU A 29 7.35 1.63 -18.75
N TYR A 30 8.17 1.98 -17.76
CA TYR A 30 8.33 1.18 -16.55
C TYR A 30 7.00 0.98 -15.80
N ASN A 31 6.19 2.03 -15.66
CA ASN A 31 4.91 1.93 -14.98
C ASN A 31 3.88 1.10 -15.77
N CYS A 32 3.91 1.13 -17.11
CA CYS A 32 3.11 0.21 -17.92
C CYS A 32 3.48 -1.25 -17.64
N MET A 33 4.79 -1.57 -17.60
CA MET A 33 5.28 -2.89 -17.23
C MET A 33 4.89 -3.28 -15.80
N LEU A 34 5.06 -2.37 -14.84
CA LEU A 34 4.72 -2.59 -13.43
C LEU A 34 3.23 -2.89 -13.26
N HIS A 35 2.35 -2.14 -13.92
CA HIS A 35 0.90 -2.36 -13.80
C HIS A 35 0.49 -3.69 -14.43
N LYS A 36 1.07 -4.07 -15.58
CA LYS A 36 0.83 -5.37 -16.19
C LYS A 36 1.35 -6.51 -15.31
N ALA A 37 2.59 -6.38 -14.82
CA ALA A 37 3.20 -7.35 -13.90
C ALA A 37 2.37 -7.48 -12.61
N PHE A 38 1.92 -6.35 -12.05
CA PHE A 38 1.10 -6.34 -10.85
C PHE A 38 -0.23 -7.06 -11.08
N LYS A 39 -0.93 -6.82 -12.19
CA LYS A 39 -2.17 -7.51 -12.52
C LYS A 39 -1.97 -9.03 -12.57
N ILE A 40 -0.93 -9.49 -13.27
CA ILE A 40 -0.61 -10.91 -13.38
C ILE A 40 -0.28 -11.50 -12.01
N CYS A 41 0.63 -10.88 -11.25
CA CYS A 41 1.02 -11.34 -9.91
C CYS A 41 -0.18 -11.36 -8.94
N PHE A 42 -1.05 -10.36 -9.02
CA PHE A 42 -2.25 -10.26 -8.21
C PHE A 42 -3.24 -11.38 -8.52
N ASP A 43 -3.58 -11.57 -9.82
CA ASP A 43 -4.50 -12.62 -10.25
C ASP A 43 -3.98 -14.02 -9.87
N ARG A 44 -2.69 -14.28 -10.06
CA ARG A 44 -2.04 -15.53 -9.66
C ARG A 44 -2.09 -15.74 -8.15
N ALA A 45 -1.74 -14.73 -7.38
CA ALA A 45 -1.69 -14.80 -5.92
C ALA A 45 -3.07 -15.04 -5.27
N TYR A 46 -4.16 -14.51 -5.87
CA TYR A 46 -5.53 -14.70 -5.37
C TYR A 46 -6.22 -15.94 -5.92
N LYS A 47 -5.64 -16.59 -6.94
CA LYS A 47 -6.05 -17.91 -7.43
C LYS A 47 -5.21 -19.05 -6.86
N ASP A 48 -4.28 -18.72 -5.93
CA ASP A 48 -3.28 -19.67 -5.38
C ASP A 48 -2.44 -20.39 -6.47
N VAL A 49 -2.18 -19.65 -7.58
CA VAL A 49 -1.34 -20.12 -8.68
C VAL A 49 0.04 -19.45 -8.59
N THR A 50 1.08 -20.24 -8.77
CA THR A 50 2.45 -19.72 -8.76
C THR A 50 2.72 -18.87 -10.00
N TYR A 51 3.42 -17.76 -9.82
CA TYR A 51 3.92 -16.94 -10.93
C TYR A 51 4.99 -17.75 -11.71
N SER A 52 4.81 -17.89 -13.03
CA SER A 52 5.63 -18.74 -13.89
C SER A 52 6.64 -17.94 -14.72
N GLU A 53 7.63 -18.64 -15.31
CA GLU A 53 8.53 -18.06 -16.30
C GLU A 53 7.80 -17.59 -17.57
N THR A 54 6.72 -18.26 -17.93
CA THR A 54 5.86 -17.84 -19.06
C THR A 54 5.27 -16.48 -18.82
N ASP A 55 4.78 -16.19 -17.59
CA ASP A 55 4.29 -14.86 -17.20
C ASP A 55 5.39 -13.80 -17.34
N GLN A 56 6.64 -14.15 -16.99
CA GLN A 56 7.80 -13.29 -17.11
C GLN A 56 8.15 -13.00 -18.58
N ARG A 57 8.18 -14.04 -19.42
CA ARG A 57 8.46 -13.92 -20.87
C ARG A 57 7.41 -13.05 -21.55
N MET A 58 6.14 -13.21 -21.20
CA MET A 58 5.04 -12.40 -21.73
C MET A 58 5.19 -10.91 -21.44
N ILE A 59 5.68 -10.54 -20.25
CA ILE A 59 5.94 -9.13 -19.92
C ILE A 59 7.14 -8.61 -20.72
N LYS A 60 8.24 -9.37 -20.77
CA LYS A 60 9.45 -8.99 -21.52
C LYS A 60 9.14 -8.77 -23.00
N SER A 61 8.49 -9.74 -23.67
CA SER A 61 8.19 -9.68 -25.10
C SER A 61 7.24 -8.54 -25.48
N SER A 62 6.40 -8.08 -24.57
CA SER A 62 5.40 -7.05 -24.86
C SER A 62 5.96 -5.64 -25.01
N TYR A 63 7.18 -5.37 -24.56
CA TYR A 63 7.72 -4.01 -24.47
C TYR A 63 9.04 -3.78 -25.19
N GLY A 64 9.69 -4.82 -25.73
CA GLY A 64 10.90 -4.69 -26.55
C GLY A 64 12.11 -4.03 -25.87
N THR A 65 12.15 -4.01 -24.53
CA THR A 65 13.23 -3.39 -23.76
C THR A 65 14.27 -4.39 -23.30
N ASN A 66 15.39 -3.89 -22.77
CA ASN A 66 16.36 -4.74 -22.09
C ASN A 66 15.72 -5.45 -20.88
N ASP A 67 16.33 -6.55 -20.44
CA ASP A 67 15.80 -7.40 -19.35
C ASP A 67 15.68 -6.72 -17.99
N TYR A 68 16.34 -5.59 -17.76
CA TYR A 68 16.41 -4.98 -16.42
C TYR A 68 15.13 -4.24 -16.04
N PHE A 69 14.50 -3.55 -17.01
CA PHE A 69 13.21 -2.88 -16.78
C PHE A 69 12.10 -3.89 -16.42
N PRO A 70 11.81 -4.90 -17.27
CA PRO A 70 10.74 -5.85 -16.97
C PRO A 70 10.99 -6.64 -15.70
N LEU A 71 12.22 -7.08 -15.45
CA LEU A 71 12.53 -7.83 -14.23
C LEU A 71 12.36 -7.00 -12.97
N SER A 72 12.82 -5.73 -12.98
CA SER A 72 12.63 -4.83 -11.85
C SER A 72 11.15 -4.57 -11.58
N ALA A 73 10.35 -4.33 -12.61
CA ALA A 73 8.91 -4.16 -12.51
C ALA A 73 8.21 -5.41 -11.95
N ILE A 74 8.64 -6.62 -12.36
CA ILE A 74 8.13 -7.89 -11.85
C ILE A 74 8.47 -8.08 -10.38
N TYR A 75 9.72 -7.79 -9.96
CA TYR A 75 10.12 -7.89 -8.55
C TYR A 75 9.33 -6.91 -7.68
N GLU A 76 9.16 -5.67 -8.15
CA GLU A 76 8.34 -4.67 -7.44
C GLU A 76 6.88 -5.12 -7.36
N ALA A 77 6.30 -5.62 -8.44
CA ALA A 77 4.94 -6.14 -8.47
C ALA A 77 4.72 -7.28 -7.47
N LYS A 78 5.65 -8.24 -7.40
CA LYS A 78 5.62 -9.34 -6.43
C LYS A 78 5.67 -8.82 -4.98
N ALA A 79 6.54 -7.85 -4.70
CA ALA A 79 6.67 -7.23 -3.39
C ALA A 79 5.38 -6.48 -2.98
N LEU A 80 4.78 -5.73 -3.91
CA LEU A 80 3.51 -5.04 -3.70
C LEU A 80 2.37 -6.03 -3.39
N VAL A 81 2.24 -7.11 -4.15
CA VAL A 81 1.21 -8.13 -3.92
C VAL A 81 1.40 -8.83 -2.57
N LYS A 82 2.64 -9.15 -2.19
CA LYS A 82 2.97 -9.71 -0.88
C LYS A 82 2.57 -8.76 0.25
N SER A 83 2.91 -7.48 0.12
CA SER A 83 2.54 -6.44 1.10
C SER A 83 1.01 -6.30 1.24
N LEU A 84 0.28 -6.33 0.12
CA LEU A 84 -1.18 -6.29 0.13
C LEU A 84 -1.80 -7.48 0.84
N LYS A 85 -1.29 -8.69 0.63
CA LYS A 85 -1.76 -9.89 1.36
C LYS A 85 -1.55 -9.75 2.88
N CYS A 86 -0.41 -9.24 3.32
CA CYS A 86 -0.16 -8.97 4.73
C CYS A 86 -1.15 -7.94 5.31
N LEU A 87 -1.32 -6.80 4.63
CA LEU A 87 -2.27 -5.76 5.03
C LEU A 87 -3.72 -6.26 5.05
N GLU A 88 -4.10 -7.10 4.10
CA GLU A 88 -5.43 -7.71 4.07
C GLU A 88 -5.66 -8.59 5.30
N LYS A 89 -4.70 -9.46 5.65
CA LYS A 89 -4.76 -10.29 6.85
C LYS A 89 -4.91 -9.46 8.12
N GLU A 90 -4.09 -8.42 8.29
CA GLU A 90 -4.17 -7.51 9.42
C GLU A 90 -5.54 -6.80 9.50
N ASN A 91 -6.04 -6.31 8.36
CA ASN A 91 -7.36 -5.69 8.29
C ASN A 91 -8.48 -6.68 8.65
N GLN A 92 -8.42 -7.92 8.19
CA GLN A 92 -9.39 -8.96 8.55
C GLN A 92 -9.37 -9.24 10.06
N ASP A 93 -8.20 -9.33 10.67
CA ASP A 93 -8.07 -9.59 12.11
C ASP A 93 -8.56 -8.38 12.94
N MET A 94 -8.30 -7.17 12.50
CA MET A 94 -8.90 -5.98 13.12
C MET A 94 -10.43 -5.98 13.01
N ILE A 95 -10.99 -6.36 11.86
CA ILE A 95 -12.45 -6.42 11.68
C ILE A 95 -13.05 -7.51 12.57
N LYS A 96 -12.44 -8.71 12.65
CA LYS A 96 -12.87 -9.79 13.57
C LYS A 96 -12.88 -9.34 15.02
N THR A 97 -11.83 -8.63 15.44
CA THR A 97 -11.74 -8.05 16.79
C THR A 97 -12.84 -7.03 17.06
N ARG A 98 -13.12 -6.14 16.09
CA ARG A 98 -14.24 -5.17 16.17
C ARG A 98 -15.58 -5.87 16.27
N LEU A 99 -15.81 -6.93 15.49
CA LEU A 99 -17.03 -7.74 15.54
C LEU A 99 -17.24 -8.39 16.90
N LYS A 100 -16.18 -8.96 17.50
CA LYS A 100 -16.25 -9.51 18.87
C LYS A 100 -16.69 -8.43 19.88
N LYS A 101 -16.15 -7.21 19.81
CA LYS A 101 -16.53 -6.08 20.67
C LYS A 101 -17.98 -5.64 20.43
N ILE A 102 -18.42 -5.55 19.17
CA ILE A 102 -19.80 -5.19 18.82
C ILE A 102 -20.78 -6.22 19.35
N ASN A 103 -20.51 -7.50 19.14
CA ASN A 103 -21.37 -8.60 19.62
C ASN A 103 -21.51 -8.61 21.16
N LYS A 104 -20.41 -8.34 21.91
CA LYS A 104 -20.47 -8.17 23.36
C LYS A 104 -21.39 -7.01 23.75
N LYS A 105 -21.30 -5.85 23.05
CA LYS A 105 -22.16 -4.70 23.31
C LYS A 105 -23.63 -4.99 22.98
N ILE A 106 -23.92 -5.68 21.88
CA ILE A 106 -25.28 -6.10 21.52
C ILE A 106 -25.86 -6.97 22.63
N LYS A 107 -25.16 -8.04 23.04
CA LYS A 107 -25.63 -8.94 24.10
C LYS A 107 -25.88 -8.19 25.43
N LYS A 108 -25.00 -7.24 25.81
CA LYS A 108 -25.21 -6.43 27.02
C LYS A 108 -26.47 -5.59 26.94
N ASN A 109 -26.68 -4.87 25.82
CA ASN A 109 -27.86 -3.99 25.65
C ASN A 109 -29.14 -4.82 25.48
N GLU A 110 -29.11 -5.98 24.82
CA GLU A 110 -30.26 -6.89 24.74
C GLU A 110 -30.66 -7.44 26.12
N LYS A 111 -29.67 -7.75 26.99
CA LYS A 111 -29.96 -8.14 28.39
C LYS A 111 -30.61 -7.00 29.19
N GLN A 112 -30.12 -5.75 29.01
CA GLN A 112 -30.72 -4.57 29.65
C GLN A 112 -32.13 -4.30 29.13
N LEU A 113 -32.33 -4.38 27.81
CA LEU A 113 -33.66 -4.21 27.19
C LEU A 113 -34.64 -5.26 27.72
N LYS A 114 -34.21 -6.53 27.82
CA LYS A 114 -35.06 -7.60 28.39
C LYS A 114 -35.47 -7.34 29.82
N LYS A 115 -34.58 -6.74 30.67
CA LYS A 115 -34.92 -6.34 32.03
C LYS A 115 -35.95 -5.21 32.04
N ALA A 116 -35.72 -4.16 31.25
CA ALA A 116 -36.64 -3.01 31.17
C ALA A 116 -38.02 -3.42 30.65
N LEU A 117 -38.09 -4.31 29.67
CA LEU A 117 -39.36 -4.85 29.17
C LEU A 117 -40.12 -5.67 30.23
N LYS A 118 -39.41 -6.48 31.06
CA LYS A 118 -40.04 -7.21 32.17
C LYS A 118 -40.55 -6.26 33.25
N GLU A 119 -39.84 -5.15 33.54
CA GLU A 119 -40.31 -4.11 34.43
C GLU A 119 -41.58 -3.45 33.92
N LYS A 120 -41.62 -3.12 32.64
CA LYS A 120 -42.82 -2.57 31.98
C LYS A 120 -44.01 -3.53 32.07
N GLU A 121 -43.78 -4.81 31.80
CA GLU A 121 -44.79 -5.85 31.91
C GLU A 121 -45.38 -5.93 33.38
N LYS A 122 -44.51 -5.81 34.41
CA LYS A 122 -44.95 -5.75 35.81
C LYS A 122 -45.84 -4.54 36.07
N LEU A 123 -45.50 -3.36 35.54
CA LEU A 123 -46.32 -2.13 35.71
C LEU A 123 -47.67 -2.29 35.01
N ILE A 124 -47.72 -2.84 33.81
CA ILE A 124 -48.97 -3.15 33.10
C ILE A 124 -49.85 -4.14 33.91
N ASN A 125 -49.23 -5.13 34.53
CA ASN A 125 -49.98 -6.09 35.36
C ASN A 125 -50.50 -5.45 36.70
N ARG A 126 -49.76 -4.47 37.23
CA ARG A 126 -50.26 -3.63 38.38
C ARG A 126 -51.45 -2.78 37.96
N SER A 127 -51.40 -2.17 36.79
CA SER A 127 -52.51 -1.36 36.24
C SER A 127 -53.78 -2.20 36.10
N LYS A 128 -53.65 -3.42 35.50
CA LYS A 128 -54.79 -4.36 35.37
C LYS A 128 -55.45 -4.74 36.72
N LYS A 129 -54.65 -4.74 37.81
CA LYS A 129 -55.11 -5.09 39.16
C LYS A 129 -55.55 -3.85 39.99
N LYS A 130 -55.69 -2.67 39.34
CA LYS A 130 -55.99 -1.40 40.01
C LYS A 130 -55.01 -1.00 41.14
N LYS A 131 -53.76 -1.48 41.05
CA LYS A 131 -52.66 -1.21 42.00
C LYS A 131 -51.58 -0.30 41.40
N TYR A 132 -51.91 0.46 40.36
CA TYR A 132 -51.01 1.34 39.65
C TYR A 132 -51.12 2.75 40.26
N THR A 133 -49.97 3.28 40.71
CA THR A 133 -49.89 4.60 41.36
C THR A 133 -49.46 5.69 40.37
N GLU A 134 -49.61 6.96 40.77
CA GLU A 134 -49.11 8.11 40.02
C GLU A 134 -47.58 8.05 39.87
N GLU A 135 -46.88 7.59 40.88
CA GLU A 135 -45.42 7.36 40.84
C GLU A 135 -45.04 6.29 39.80
N ASP A 136 -45.80 5.20 39.72
CA ASP A 136 -45.60 4.16 38.70
C ASP A 136 -45.76 4.74 37.29
N TYR A 137 -46.72 5.66 37.08
CA TYR A 137 -46.96 6.36 35.80
C TYR A 137 -45.79 7.28 35.45
N LEU A 138 -45.35 8.12 36.38
CA LEU A 138 -44.24 9.03 36.17
C LEU A 138 -42.95 8.26 35.84
N TYR A 139 -42.68 7.18 36.58
CA TYR A 139 -41.54 6.31 36.33
C TYR A 139 -41.61 5.64 34.90
N GLU A 140 -42.78 5.14 34.54
CA GLU A 140 -42.95 4.54 33.19
C GLU A 140 -42.68 5.56 32.09
N VAL A 141 -43.28 6.73 32.12
CA VAL A 141 -43.24 7.75 31.06
C VAL A 141 -41.90 8.47 31.03
N GLN A 142 -41.35 8.83 32.16
CA GLN A 142 -40.13 9.66 32.23
C GLN A 142 -38.82 8.85 32.18
N VAL A 143 -38.83 7.63 32.67
CA VAL A 143 -37.61 6.84 32.84
C VAL A 143 -37.61 5.59 31.96
N LEU A 144 -38.65 4.76 32.08
CA LEU A 144 -38.64 3.42 31.50
C LEU A 144 -38.81 3.40 30.00
N ASP A 145 -39.81 4.12 29.47
CA ASP A 145 -40.07 4.18 28.03
C ASP A 145 -38.98 4.90 27.25
N PRO A 146 -38.43 6.06 27.70
CA PRO A 146 -37.26 6.64 27.07
C PRO A 146 -36.03 5.71 27.05
N ASN A 147 -35.80 4.96 28.17
CA ASN A 147 -34.71 4.02 28.24
C ASN A 147 -34.90 2.83 27.27
N ILE A 148 -36.11 2.25 27.17
CA ILE A 148 -36.43 1.20 26.20
C ILE A 148 -36.23 1.71 24.77
N LYS A 149 -36.69 2.90 24.43
CA LYS A 149 -36.52 3.53 23.12
C LYS A 149 -35.06 3.73 22.78
N ARG A 150 -34.27 4.22 23.75
CA ARG A 150 -32.81 4.40 23.62
C ARG A 150 -32.10 3.06 23.39
N LEU A 151 -32.39 2.03 24.17
CA LEU A 151 -31.78 0.72 24.06
C LEU A 151 -32.10 0.06 22.72
N LYS A 152 -33.35 0.15 22.24
CA LYS A 152 -33.74 -0.32 20.89
C LYS A 152 -32.94 0.38 19.79
N SER A 153 -32.77 1.70 19.87
CA SER A 153 -31.97 2.48 18.91
C SER A 153 -30.51 2.06 18.92
N ILE A 154 -29.88 1.91 20.09
CA ILE A 154 -28.50 1.47 20.23
C ILE A 154 -28.32 0.08 19.62
N ILE A 155 -29.20 -0.87 19.92
CA ILE A 155 -29.11 -2.23 19.38
C ILE A 155 -29.23 -2.22 17.86
N ARG A 156 -30.17 -1.45 17.29
CA ARG A 156 -30.32 -1.29 15.85
C ARG A 156 -29.04 -0.76 15.19
N ASN A 157 -28.46 0.28 15.76
CA ASN A 157 -27.23 0.88 15.25
C ASN A 157 -26.02 -0.08 15.34
N LEU A 158 -25.92 -0.84 16.43
CA LEU A 158 -24.88 -1.85 16.59
C LEU A 158 -25.05 -3.02 15.59
N LYS A 159 -26.28 -3.49 15.35
CA LYS A 159 -26.57 -4.51 14.34
C LYS A 159 -26.22 -4.03 12.93
N PHE A 160 -26.54 -2.78 12.59
CA PHE A 160 -26.12 -2.17 11.30
C PHE A 160 -24.59 -2.13 11.16
N ARG A 161 -23.87 -1.69 12.22
CA ARG A 161 -22.40 -1.68 12.23
C ARG A 161 -21.81 -3.09 12.12
N ARG A 162 -22.42 -4.10 12.75
CA ARG A 162 -22.05 -5.51 12.64
C ARG A 162 -22.15 -5.97 11.19
N ASN A 163 -23.31 -5.81 10.57
CA ASN A 163 -23.57 -6.24 9.19
C ASN A 163 -22.60 -5.58 8.21
N ARG A 164 -22.30 -4.29 8.40
CA ARG A 164 -21.30 -3.58 7.58
C ARG A 164 -19.89 -4.18 7.71
N ASN A 165 -19.49 -4.61 8.91
CA ASN A 165 -18.18 -5.24 9.13
C ASN A 165 -18.16 -6.68 8.59
N GLU A 166 -19.24 -7.44 8.74
CA GLU A 166 -19.38 -8.78 8.14
C GLU A 166 -19.30 -8.73 6.61
N PHE A 167 -19.94 -7.73 5.99
CA PHE A 167 -19.83 -7.52 4.55
C PHE A 167 -18.39 -7.21 4.12
N LYS A 168 -17.64 -6.44 4.93
CA LYS A 168 -16.22 -6.18 4.65
C LYS A 168 -15.36 -7.45 4.71
N LEU A 169 -15.65 -8.38 5.62
CA LEU A 169 -14.95 -9.67 5.71
C LEU A 169 -15.21 -10.59 4.52
N LYS A 170 -16.38 -10.46 3.87
CA LYS A 170 -16.72 -11.27 2.69
C LYS A 170 -16.01 -10.80 1.42
N ARG A 171 -15.40 -9.61 1.42
CA ARG A 171 -14.61 -9.14 0.28
C ARG A 171 -13.32 -9.95 0.17
N LYS A 172 -13.18 -10.67 -0.95
CA LYS A 172 -12.03 -11.54 -1.22
C LYS A 172 -10.82 -10.80 -1.82
N MET A 173 -10.99 -9.57 -2.34
CA MET A 173 -9.93 -8.86 -3.06
C MET A 173 -9.84 -7.39 -2.62
N PRO A 174 -8.65 -6.88 -2.28
CA PRO A 174 -8.44 -5.46 -2.04
C PRO A 174 -8.58 -4.68 -3.36
N SER A 175 -9.08 -3.47 -3.28
CA SER A 175 -9.12 -2.55 -4.43
C SER A 175 -7.83 -1.73 -4.45
N VAL A 176 -7.00 -1.91 -5.47
CA VAL A 176 -5.77 -1.14 -5.68
C VAL A 176 -5.98 -0.14 -6.81
N CYS A 177 -5.53 1.08 -6.61
CA CYS A 177 -5.59 2.15 -7.61
C CYS A 177 -4.24 2.87 -7.64
N PHE A 178 -3.41 2.56 -8.62
CA PHE A 178 -2.16 3.29 -8.88
C PHE A 178 -2.50 4.74 -9.25
N GLY A 179 -1.73 5.71 -8.73
CA GLY A 179 -2.04 7.13 -8.90
C GLY A 179 -3.02 7.70 -7.88
N GLY A 180 -3.70 6.82 -7.11
CA GLY A 180 -4.60 7.17 -6.01
C GLY A 180 -6.04 7.42 -6.42
N LYS A 181 -6.97 6.76 -5.74
CA LYS A 181 -8.41 6.83 -6.02
C LYS A 181 -9.00 8.24 -5.87
N LYS A 182 -8.45 9.06 -4.97
CA LYS A 182 -8.86 10.45 -4.81
C LYS A 182 -8.54 11.23 -6.08
N ASN A 183 -7.30 11.16 -6.55
CA ASN A 183 -6.86 11.87 -7.76
C ASN A 183 -7.65 11.45 -9.00
N LEU A 184 -7.91 10.15 -9.17
CA LEU A 184 -8.74 9.63 -10.28
C LEU A 184 -10.14 10.29 -10.35
N ARG A 185 -10.68 10.73 -9.21
CA ARG A 185 -12.02 11.33 -9.11
C ARG A 185 -12.05 12.85 -9.22
N SER A 186 -10.96 13.50 -8.81
CA SER A 186 -10.95 14.97 -8.68
C SER A 186 -10.01 15.68 -9.65
N ASP A 187 -8.95 14.99 -10.12
CA ASP A 187 -7.91 15.59 -10.94
C ASP A 187 -7.19 14.50 -11.76
N LEU A 188 -7.57 14.40 -13.02
CA LEU A 188 -7.08 13.35 -13.92
C LEU A 188 -5.61 13.58 -14.33
N GLU A 189 -5.16 14.82 -14.42
CA GLU A 189 -3.75 15.14 -14.70
C GLU A 189 -2.85 14.70 -13.56
N THR A 190 -3.15 15.11 -12.35
CA THR A 190 -2.45 14.65 -11.15
C THR A 190 -2.50 13.12 -11.00
N TYR A 191 -3.61 12.49 -11.38
CA TYR A 191 -3.71 11.02 -11.39
C TYR A 191 -2.73 10.39 -12.37
N ARG A 192 -2.69 10.86 -13.62
CA ARG A 192 -1.78 10.36 -14.66
C ARG A 192 -0.33 10.56 -14.27
N PHE A 193 0.03 11.76 -13.83
CA PHE A 193 1.36 12.07 -13.34
C PHE A 193 1.80 11.16 -12.18
N LYS A 194 1.00 11.05 -11.12
CA LYS A 194 1.32 10.20 -9.96
C LYS A 194 1.38 8.72 -10.30
N ARG A 195 0.67 8.28 -11.33
CA ARG A 195 0.68 6.91 -11.79
C ARG A 195 1.97 6.52 -12.49
N ALA A 196 2.63 7.45 -13.16
CA ALA A 196 3.79 7.21 -14.02
C ALA A 196 5.11 7.80 -13.48
N ARG A 197 5.12 8.50 -12.37
CA ARG A 197 6.26 9.33 -11.93
C ARG A 197 7.42 8.59 -11.26
N ARG A 198 7.34 7.28 -11.04
CA ARG A 198 8.32 6.56 -10.24
C ARG A 198 8.75 5.27 -10.92
N MET A 199 10.05 4.98 -10.90
CA MET A 199 10.58 3.65 -11.22
C MET A 199 11.60 3.20 -10.18
N LEU A 200 11.68 1.89 -9.96
CA LEU A 200 12.64 1.25 -9.06
C LEU A 200 13.40 0.18 -9.83
N ILE A 201 14.68 0.40 -10.05
CA ILE A 201 15.57 -0.55 -10.73
C ILE A 201 16.39 -1.29 -9.70
N THR A 202 16.18 -2.60 -9.60
CA THR A 202 16.86 -3.45 -8.64
C THR A 202 18.28 -3.79 -9.07
N GLY A 203 19.23 -3.71 -8.15
CA GLY A 203 20.58 -4.22 -8.34
C GLY A 203 20.61 -5.75 -8.40
N ARG A 204 21.69 -6.31 -8.93
CA ARG A 204 21.90 -7.77 -9.03
C ARG A 204 23.23 -8.16 -8.39
N ARG A 205 23.20 -9.21 -7.56
CA ARG A 205 24.39 -9.78 -6.93
C ARG A 205 25.35 -10.41 -7.96
N GLN A 206 24.79 -11.07 -8.97
CA GLN A 206 25.53 -11.78 -10.01
C GLN A 206 25.96 -10.89 -11.20
N GLY A 207 25.65 -9.59 -11.18
CA GLY A 207 26.01 -8.67 -12.24
C GLY A 207 27.46 -8.20 -12.17
N LYS A 208 28.05 -7.80 -13.30
CA LYS A 208 29.35 -7.12 -13.34
C LYS A 208 29.35 -5.83 -12.51
N TYR A 209 28.23 -5.13 -12.51
CA TYR A 209 28.02 -3.88 -11.77
C TYR A 209 27.00 -4.07 -10.64
N SER A 210 27.06 -3.22 -9.63
CA SER A 210 26.07 -3.17 -8.53
C SER A 210 24.63 -2.96 -9.02
N ASN A 211 24.50 -2.23 -10.13
CA ASN A 211 23.30 -2.05 -10.91
C ASN A 211 23.68 -1.92 -12.40
N ASN A 212 22.93 -2.54 -13.30
CA ASN A 212 23.29 -2.54 -14.73
C ASN A 212 22.71 -1.33 -15.49
N LEU A 213 21.65 -0.70 -14.99
CA LEU A 213 21.09 0.53 -15.58
C LEU A 213 21.65 1.78 -14.93
N PHE A 214 22.10 1.69 -13.70
CA PHE A 214 22.71 2.81 -12.97
C PHE A 214 24.15 2.47 -12.63
N LYS A 215 25.09 3.21 -13.19
CA LYS A 215 26.52 3.04 -12.96
C LYS A 215 27.06 4.27 -12.26
N LEU A 216 27.41 4.11 -10.98
CA LEU A 216 28.08 5.16 -10.22
C LEU A 216 29.58 5.06 -10.44
N ASN A 217 30.17 6.14 -10.95
CA ASN A 217 31.62 6.34 -10.93
C ASN A 217 31.95 7.05 -9.60
N VAL A 218 32.68 6.35 -8.74
CA VAL A 218 33.02 6.82 -7.39
C VAL A 218 34.10 7.88 -7.39
N ASP A 219 34.93 7.96 -8.43
CA ASP A 219 36.08 8.87 -8.50
C ASP A 219 35.64 10.32 -8.75
N ASN A 220 34.57 10.52 -9.50
CA ASN A 220 34.09 11.84 -9.92
C ASN A 220 32.64 12.13 -9.51
N ASP A 221 32.01 11.26 -8.72
CA ASP A 221 30.63 11.40 -8.28
C ASP A 221 29.60 11.48 -9.44
N MET A 222 29.90 10.83 -10.57
CA MET A 222 29.02 10.81 -11.72
C MET A 222 28.17 9.54 -11.75
N LEU A 223 26.86 9.71 -11.89
CA LEU A 223 25.92 8.59 -12.07
C LEU A 223 25.45 8.55 -13.53
N THR A 224 25.74 7.45 -14.20
CA THR A 224 25.25 7.18 -15.55
C THR A 224 23.97 6.35 -15.48
N TYR A 225 22.89 6.89 -15.99
CA TYR A 225 21.64 6.19 -16.20
C TYR A 225 21.55 5.70 -17.65
N ARG A 226 21.52 4.40 -17.84
CA ARG A 226 21.29 3.74 -19.12
C ARG A 226 19.80 3.72 -19.45
N SER A 227 19.35 4.75 -20.14
CA SER A 227 17.96 4.84 -20.58
C SER A 227 17.68 3.86 -21.73
N THR A 228 16.43 3.86 -22.21
CA THR A 228 16.04 3.10 -23.40
C THR A 228 16.57 3.68 -24.71
N GLN A 229 17.06 4.93 -24.71
CA GLN A 229 17.53 5.62 -25.91
C GLN A 229 19.03 5.91 -25.89
N LYS A 230 19.51 6.59 -24.83
CA LYS A 230 20.93 6.96 -24.66
C LYS A 230 21.32 6.97 -23.19
N ASP A 231 22.61 6.93 -22.91
CA ASP A 231 23.12 7.11 -21.56
C ASP A 231 22.94 8.57 -21.12
N ILE A 232 22.38 8.79 -19.92
CA ILE A 232 22.21 10.12 -19.31
C ILE A 232 23.15 10.19 -18.11
N VAL A 233 24.03 11.18 -18.10
CA VAL A 233 25.04 11.34 -17.06
C VAL A 233 24.74 12.57 -16.24
N PHE A 234 24.73 12.43 -14.91
CA PHE A 234 24.54 13.54 -14.00
C PHE A 234 25.35 13.38 -12.73
N LYS A 235 25.74 14.51 -12.13
CA LYS A 235 26.50 14.53 -10.90
C LYS A 235 25.60 14.21 -9.70
N VAL A 236 26.07 13.35 -8.82
CA VAL A 236 25.39 13.01 -7.56
C VAL A 236 26.28 13.34 -6.36
N GLN A 237 25.69 13.95 -5.34
CA GLN A 237 26.39 14.26 -4.08
C GLN A 237 25.64 13.58 -2.94
N PHE A 238 25.91 12.31 -2.77
CA PHE A 238 25.39 11.56 -1.63
C PHE A 238 26.22 11.86 -0.39
N HIS A 239 25.66 12.56 0.59
CA HIS A 239 26.38 12.93 1.81
C HIS A 239 26.36 11.82 2.85
N LYS A 240 25.17 11.37 3.21
CA LYS A 240 25.00 10.35 4.23
C LYS A 240 25.26 8.95 3.65
N TYR A 241 26.05 8.14 4.34
CA TYR A 241 26.41 6.77 3.91
C TYR A 241 27.14 6.69 2.55
N LYS A 242 27.85 7.75 2.15
CA LYS A 242 28.60 7.78 0.89
C LYS A 242 29.65 6.65 0.84
N ASN A 243 30.44 6.50 1.91
CA ASN A 243 31.49 5.50 2.00
C ASN A 243 30.95 4.07 1.88
N GLU A 244 29.82 3.79 2.53
CA GLU A 244 29.17 2.48 2.45
C GLU A 244 28.63 2.19 1.04
N LEU A 245 28.08 3.19 0.35
CA LEU A 245 27.66 3.04 -1.03
C LEU A 245 28.84 2.77 -1.95
N TYR A 246 29.94 3.53 -1.80
CA TYR A 246 31.14 3.40 -2.63
C TYR A 246 31.82 2.06 -2.43
N ALA A 247 31.94 1.59 -1.20
CA ALA A 247 32.44 0.26 -0.90
C ALA A 247 31.63 -0.83 -1.65
N ARG A 248 30.29 -0.68 -1.68
CA ARG A 248 29.43 -1.64 -2.40
C ARG A 248 29.54 -1.59 -3.92
N VAL A 249 29.65 -0.40 -4.49
CA VAL A 249 29.81 -0.25 -5.94
C VAL A 249 31.10 -0.92 -6.40
N ASN A 250 32.15 -0.85 -5.57
CA ASN A 250 33.46 -1.47 -5.82
C ASN A 250 33.57 -2.94 -5.35
N GLU A 251 32.50 -3.50 -4.78
CA GLU A 251 32.50 -4.87 -4.25
C GLU A 251 32.75 -5.91 -5.35
N LYS A 252 33.41 -7.00 -4.95
CA LYS A 252 33.74 -8.10 -5.88
C LYS A 252 32.51 -8.73 -6.50
N HIS A 253 32.67 -9.29 -7.68
CA HIS A 253 31.62 -10.06 -8.37
C HIS A 253 31.08 -11.18 -7.45
N ASN A 254 29.76 -11.37 -7.43
CA ASN A 254 29.04 -12.36 -6.61
C ASN A 254 29.02 -12.09 -5.10
N SER A 255 29.49 -10.94 -4.62
CA SER A 255 29.27 -10.58 -3.22
C SER A 255 27.78 -10.40 -2.92
N PRO A 256 27.28 -10.96 -1.79
CA PRO A 256 25.89 -10.76 -1.38
C PRO A 256 25.54 -9.29 -1.12
N ASP A 257 26.57 -8.49 -0.84
CA ASP A 257 26.42 -7.08 -0.50
C ASP A 257 26.53 -6.13 -1.69
N LYS A 258 26.82 -6.63 -2.90
CA LYS A 258 27.07 -5.80 -4.08
C LYS A 258 25.84 -5.06 -4.61
N ALA A 259 24.65 -5.63 -4.50
CA ALA A 259 23.45 -5.10 -5.14
C ALA A 259 23.04 -3.72 -4.56
N VAL A 260 22.90 -2.74 -5.45
CA VAL A 260 22.33 -1.42 -5.15
C VAL A 260 21.10 -1.20 -6.03
N ALA A 261 19.97 -0.90 -5.42
CA ALA A 261 18.78 -0.49 -6.15
C ALA A 261 18.76 1.04 -6.29
N TYR A 262 18.28 1.51 -7.44
CA TYR A 262 18.07 2.94 -7.68
C TYR A 262 16.60 3.22 -7.96
N GLU A 263 16.09 4.25 -7.30
CA GLU A 263 14.75 4.77 -7.50
C GLU A 263 14.84 6.15 -8.16
N LEU A 264 14.11 6.34 -9.26
CA LEU A 264 13.87 7.66 -9.84
C LEU A 264 12.43 8.07 -9.56
N MET A 265 12.25 9.32 -9.11
CA MET A 265 10.93 9.89 -8.87
C MET A 265 10.84 11.30 -9.43
N ASP A 266 9.99 11.50 -10.43
CA ASP A 266 9.74 12.76 -11.10
C ASP A 266 8.84 13.68 -10.26
N TYR A 267 9.18 14.97 -10.21
CA TYR A 267 8.44 16.06 -9.53
C TYR A 267 8.11 17.22 -10.47
N GLY A 268 8.26 17.02 -11.80
CA GLY A 268 7.96 18.01 -12.83
C GLY A 268 9.20 18.80 -13.26
N GLU A 269 9.76 19.65 -12.43
CA GLU A 269 10.95 20.45 -12.72
C GLU A 269 12.27 19.73 -12.42
N TYR A 270 12.21 18.74 -11.56
CA TYR A 270 13.34 17.94 -11.11
C TYR A 270 12.90 16.50 -10.84
N PHE A 271 13.86 15.61 -10.78
CA PHE A 271 13.65 14.28 -10.22
C PHE A 271 14.56 14.03 -9.01
N ILE A 272 14.13 13.10 -8.19
CA ILE A 272 14.96 12.58 -7.12
C ILE A 272 15.51 11.24 -7.54
N VAL A 273 16.83 11.10 -7.53
CA VAL A 273 17.51 9.81 -7.59
C VAL A 273 17.81 9.34 -6.17
N LYS A 274 17.50 8.09 -5.87
CA LYS A 274 17.73 7.49 -4.56
C LYS A 274 18.45 6.17 -4.71
N ALA A 275 19.60 6.04 -4.07
CA ALA A 275 20.31 4.77 -3.94
C ALA A 275 19.83 4.04 -2.69
N ILE A 276 19.55 2.73 -2.81
CA ILE A 276 18.99 1.88 -1.75
C ILE A 276 19.82 0.59 -1.70
N PHE A 277 20.32 0.24 -0.53
CA PHE A 277 21.05 -1.01 -0.32
C PHE A 277 20.86 -1.57 1.09
N GLU A 278 21.09 -2.85 1.25
CA GLU A 278 20.96 -3.57 2.52
C GLU A 278 22.34 -3.86 3.10
N LYS A 279 22.52 -3.74 4.40
CA LYS A 279 23.72 -4.15 5.11
C LYS A 279 23.39 -5.30 6.05
N HIS A 280 24.08 -6.41 5.87
CA HIS A 280 24.10 -7.46 6.88
C HIS A 280 24.91 -6.93 8.07
N MET A 281 24.30 -6.85 9.25
CA MET A 281 25.06 -6.61 10.49
C MET A 281 25.60 -7.97 10.90
N ASN A 282 26.93 -8.06 10.88
CA ASN A 282 27.63 -9.15 11.54
C ASN A 282 27.43 -9.05 13.04
#